data_d64c221719199ab9d80a07e64f65bea5
#
_entry.id   d64c221719199ab9d80a07e64f65bea5
#
_cell.length_a   1.000
_cell.length_b   1.000
_cell.length_c   1.000
_cell.angle_alpha   90.00
_cell.angle_beta   90.00
_cell.angle_gamma   90.00
#
_symmetry.space_group_name_H-M   'P 1'
#
loop_
_entity.id
_entity.type
_entity.pdbx_description
1 polymer ?
#
loop_
_entity_poly.entity_id
_entity_poly.type
_entity_poly.pdbx_seq_one_letter_code
_entity_poly.pdbx_strand_id
1 'polypeptide(L)'
;CKSGSMVTTIKDGKQVLTKIDGKYFMYWGEHAVYAATSDDLVNWTPILDEKNELATVIKPRPQYFDSALTECGPPAILTDKGIVLLYNGKNQTNDSKRDKRFTAGAYCAGQILTDPKEPMKVLQRLDVPFFRPMASFEKSGQYVDGTVFIEGLVFFKNKWYLYYGCADSQVSVAIYDPAKKTPGDQIPN
;
A
#
# COMPACT_ATOMS: atom_id res chain seq x y z
N CYS A 1 13.56 -9.99 -2.77
CA CYS A 1 12.35 -9.16 -2.59
C CYS A 1 12.21 -8.72 -1.16
N LYS A 2 11.78 -7.52 -0.96
CA LYS A 2 11.38 -6.94 0.32
C LYS A 2 9.88 -6.67 0.29
N SER A 3 9.36 -6.22 1.43
CA SER A 3 7.97 -5.83 1.65
C SER A 3 6.95 -6.97 1.58
N GLY A 4 6.20 -7.11 2.64
CA GLY A 4 5.12 -8.08 2.74
C GLY A 4 3.98 -7.55 3.57
N SER A 5 2.76 -7.62 3.03
CA SER A 5 1.52 -7.17 3.64
C SER A 5 0.63 -8.38 3.92
N MET A 6 0.73 -8.94 5.11
CA MET A 6 -0.15 -10.04 5.54
C MET A 6 -1.58 -9.54 5.72
N VAL A 7 -2.55 -10.38 5.38
CA VAL A 7 -3.96 -10.03 5.54
C VAL A 7 -4.36 -10.15 7.02
N THR A 8 -4.94 -9.08 7.51
CA THR A 8 -5.43 -8.93 8.89
C THR A 8 -6.90 -8.56 8.89
N THR A 9 -7.53 -8.64 10.05
CA THR A 9 -8.89 -8.12 10.30
C THR A 9 -8.96 -7.48 11.67
N ILE A 10 -10.01 -6.71 11.93
CA ILE A 10 -10.28 -6.17 13.26
C ILE A 10 -11.25 -7.12 13.98
N LYS A 11 -10.79 -7.70 15.08
CA LYS A 11 -11.59 -8.56 15.97
C LYS A 11 -11.45 -8.04 17.39
N ASP A 12 -12.58 -7.76 18.04
CA ASP A 12 -12.65 -7.25 19.42
C ASP A 12 -11.75 -6.01 19.65
N GLY A 13 -11.75 -5.09 18.66
CA GLY A 13 -10.94 -3.87 18.70
C GLY A 13 -9.43 -4.06 18.50
N LYS A 14 -8.99 -5.26 18.12
CA LYS A 14 -7.59 -5.60 17.86
C LYS A 14 -7.40 -6.01 16.40
N GLN A 15 -6.29 -5.59 15.83
CA GLN A 15 -5.85 -6.07 14.52
C GLN A 15 -5.19 -7.43 14.67
N VAL A 16 -5.72 -8.44 14.00
CA VAL A 16 -5.24 -9.82 14.08
C VAL A 16 -5.06 -10.41 12.68
N LEU A 17 -4.12 -11.33 12.54
CA LEU A 17 -3.97 -12.11 11.31
C LEU A 17 -5.25 -12.91 11.06
N THR A 18 -5.63 -13.01 9.80
CA THR A 18 -6.80 -13.79 9.40
C THR A 18 -6.49 -14.70 8.22
N LYS A 19 -7.22 -15.80 8.13
CA LYS A 19 -7.13 -16.75 7.03
C LYS A 19 -8.19 -16.46 5.98
N ILE A 20 -7.85 -16.70 4.72
CA ILE A 20 -8.76 -16.72 3.59
C ILE A 20 -8.73 -18.15 3.06
N ASP A 21 -9.88 -18.79 2.96
CA ASP A 21 -9.99 -20.19 2.56
C ASP A 21 -9.05 -21.15 3.32
N GLY A 22 -8.95 -20.95 4.64
CA GLY A 22 -8.15 -21.80 5.52
C GLY A 22 -6.65 -21.50 5.53
N LYS A 23 -6.12 -20.62 4.66
CA LYS A 23 -4.70 -20.26 4.57
C LYS A 23 -4.47 -18.80 4.93
N TYR A 24 -3.31 -18.50 5.53
CA TYR A 24 -2.81 -17.14 5.62
C TYR A 24 -2.44 -16.65 4.23
N PHE A 25 -2.71 -15.38 3.96
CA PHE A 25 -2.46 -14.74 2.69
C PHE A 25 -1.58 -13.51 2.88
N MET A 26 -0.61 -13.31 1.99
CA MET A 26 0.29 -12.18 1.99
C MET A 26 0.45 -11.61 0.58
N TYR A 27 0.26 -10.31 0.44
CA TYR A 27 0.78 -9.58 -0.71
C TYR A 27 2.24 -9.26 -0.46
N TRP A 28 3.08 -9.32 -1.50
CA TRP A 28 4.51 -9.07 -1.36
C TRP A 28 5.12 -8.57 -2.66
N GLY A 29 6.26 -7.91 -2.59
CA GLY A 29 7.06 -7.56 -3.75
C GLY A 29 7.38 -6.09 -3.87
N GLU A 30 8.40 -5.84 -4.66
CA GLU A 30 8.91 -4.55 -5.10
C GLU A 30 8.89 -4.51 -6.62
N HIS A 31 8.61 -3.38 -7.25
CA HIS A 31 8.30 -3.13 -8.66
C HIS A 31 6.90 -3.65 -9.09
N ALA A 32 6.52 -4.83 -8.73
CA ALA A 32 5.17 -5.35 -8.87
C ALA A 32 4.76 -6.05 -7.57
N VAL A 33 3.47 -6.09 -7.32
CA VAL A 33 2.90 -6.79 -6.17
C VAL A 33 2.42 -8.16 -6.61
N TYR A 34 2.87 -9.17 -5.89
CA TYR A 34 2.52 -10.58 -6.03
C TYR A 34 1.78 -11.05 -4.77
N ALA A 35 1.45 -12.34 -4.70
CA ALA A 35 0.88 -12.92 -3.52
C ALA A 35 1.46 -14.29 -3.19
N ALA A 36 1.32 -14.68 -1.92
CA ALA A 36 1.70 -16.00 -1.42
C ALA A 36 0.73 -16.46 -0.35
N THR A 37 0.64 -17.76 -0.13
CA THR A 37 -0.15 -18.38 0.92
C THR A 37 0.72 -19.19 1.87
N SER A 38 0.26 -19.36 3.11
CA SER A 38 0.93 -20.18 4.12
C SER A 38 -0.09 -20.87 5.03
N ASP A 39 0.25 -22.06 5.49
CA ASP A 39 -0.51 -22.76 6.51
C ASP A 39 -0.03 -22.44 7.93
N ASP A 40 1.24 -22.02 8.08
CA ASP A 40 1.99 -21.95 9.34
C ASP A 40 2.68 -20.60 9.63
N LEU A 41 2.58 -19.62 8.71
CA LEU A 41 3.26 -18.31 8.76
C LEU A 41 4.79 -18.37 8.62
N VAL A 42 5.35 -19.54 8.42
CA VAL A 42 6.81 -19.76 8.26
C VAL A 42 7.12 -20.12 6.82
N ASN A 43 6.40 -21.08 6.27
CA ASN A 43 6.56 -21.56 4.91
C ASN A 43 5.54 -20.89 4.00
N TRP A 44 6.03 -20.10 3.02
CA TRP A 44 5.20 -19.35 2.10
C TRP A 44 5.32 -19.90 0.68
N THR A 45 4.19 -20.19 0.07
CA THR A 45 4.09 -20.67 -1.32
C THR A 45 3.61 -19.51 -2.19
N PRO A 46 4.42 -19.02 -3.14
CA PRO A 46 4.00 -17.97 -4.06
C PRO A 46 2.89 -18.47 -4.99
N ILE A 47 1.98 -17.59 -5.36
CA ILE A 47 0.94 -17.87 -6.34
C ILE A 47 1.52 -17.66 -7.74
N LEU A 48 1.40 -18.68 -8.57
CA LEU A 48 1.91 -18.69 -9.94
C LEU A 48 0.75 -18.59 -10.94
N ASP A 49 1.04 -18.05 -12.11
CA ASP A 49 0.12 -18.00 -13.25
C ASP A 49 0.18 -19.31 -14.08
N GLU A 50 -0.56 -19.34 -15.18
CA GLU A 50 -0.63 -20.51 -16.09
C GLU A 50 0.71 -20.84 -16.76
N LYS A 51 1.67 -19.90 -16.77
CA LYS A 51 3.02 -20.07 -17.31
C LYS A 51 4.04 -20.49 -16.26
N ASN A 52 3.57 -20.73 -15.02
CA ASN A 52 4.43 -21.01 -13.88
C ASN A 52 5.36 -19.82 -13.50
N GLU A 53 4.91 -18.58 -13.80
CA GLU A 53 5.55 -17.35 -13.39
C GLU A 53 4.78 -16.72 -12.22
N LEU A 54 5.40 -15.77 -11.50
CA LEU A 54 4.73 -15.09 -10.38
C LEU A 54 3.46 -14.36 -10.85
N ALA A 55 2.31 -14.76 -10.35
CA ALA A 55 1.05 -14.12 -10.68
C ALA A 55 0.99 -12.70 -10.10
N THR A 56 0.81 -11.70 -10.96
CA THR A 56 0.84 -10.28 -10.59
C THR A 56 -0.54 -9.81 -10.11
N VAL A 57 -0.58 -9.15 -8.96
CA VAL A 57 -1.77 -8.44 -8.44
C VAL A 57 -1.85 -7.03 -9.04
N ILE A 58 -0.80 -6.23 -8.85
CA ILE A 58 -0.65 -4.92 -9.48
C ILE A 58 0.79 -4.68 -9.94
N LYS A 59 0.92 -3.82 -10.94
CA LYS A 59 2.19 -3.32 -11.49
C LYS A 59 2.12 -1.82 -11.72
N PRO A 60 3.25 -1.14 -11.98
CA PRO A 60 3.29 0.28 -12.32
C PRO A 60 2.35 0.64 -13.48
N ARG A 61 1.75 1.82 -13.41
CA ARG A 61 0.86 2.36 -14.46
C ARG A 61 1.48 3.61 -15.07
N PRO A 62 1.82 3.62 -16.37
CA PRO A 62 2.29 4.84 -17.03
C PRO A 62 1.32 6.01 -16.83
N GLN A 63 1.85 7.19 -16.55
CA GLN A 63 1.11 8.44 -16.34
C GLN A 63 0.28 8.51 -15.05
N TYR A 64 0.49 7.58 -14.11
CA TYR A 64 -0.04 7.65 -12.76
C TYR A 64 1.09 7.85 -11.75
N PHE A 65 0.74 8.26 -10.53
CA PHE A 65 1.70 8.50 -9.43
C PHE A 65 2.59 7.29 -9.10
N ASP A 66 2.18 6.11 -9.50
CA ASP A 66 2.84 4.82 -9.31
C ASP A 66 3.49 4.27 -10.59
N SER A 67 3.93 5.16 -11.48
CA SER A 67 4.42 4.81 -12.82
C SER A 67 5.79 4.16 -12.88
N ALA A 68 6.62 4.29 -11.83
CA ALA A 68 7.94 3.69 -11.77
C ALA A 68 7.98 2.40 -10.97
N LEU A 69 7.22 2.33 -9.88
CA LEU A 69 7.26 1.23 -8.92
C LEU A 69 5.94 1.11 -8.17
N THR A 70 5.57 -0.12 -7.84
CA THR A 70 4.58 -0.46 -6.82
C THR A 70 5.20 -1.42 -5.83
N GLU A 71 5.06 -1.14 -4.53
CA GLU A 71 5.65 -1.93 -3.45
C GLU A 71 4.67 -2.07 -2.31
N CYS A 72 4.57 -3.25 -1.70
CA CYS A 72 3.69 -3.47 -0.56
C CYS A 72 4.05 -2.51 0.59
N GLY A 73 3.02 -2.04 1.27
CA GLY A 73 3.14 -1.23 2.48
C GLY A 73 2.77 -2.03 3.73
N PRO A 74 1.96 -1.45 4.63
CA PRO A 74 1.56 -2.08 5.88
C PRO A 74 0.65 -3.30 5.67
N PRO A 75 0.34 -4.07 6.73
CA PRO A 75 -0.59 -5.19 6.65
C PRO A 75 -1.93 -4.81 5.99
N ALA A 76 -2.39 -5.67 5.09
CA ALA A 76 -3.68 -5.50 4.41
C ALA A 76 -4.84 -5.79 5.37
N ILE A 77 -6.00 -5.16 5.14
CA ILE A 77 -7.16 -5.24 6.03
C ILE A 77 -8.32 -5.90 5.30
N LEU A 78 -8.77 -7.04 5.78
CA LEU A 78 -10.04 -7.66 5.36
C LEU A 78 -11.21 -6.90 5.98
N THR A 79 -12.11 -6.43 5.14
CA THR A 79 -13.33 -5.71 5.47
C THR A 79 -14.56 -6.41 4.88
N ASP A 80 -15.76 -5.93 5.18
CA ASP A 80 -17.01 -6.37 4.55
C ASP A 80 -17.08 -6.09 3.04
N LYS A 81 -16.29 -5.15 2.54
CA LYS A 81 -16.24 -4.76 1.12
C LYS A 81 -15.14 -5.45 0.32
N GLY A 82 -14.19 -6.09 0.99
CA GLY A 82 -13.03 -6.71 0.36
C GLY A 82 -11.77 -6.50 1.17
N ILE A 83 -10.62 -6.81 0.57
CA ILE A 83 -9.31 -6.62 1.19
C ILE A 83 -8.73 -5.30 0.73
N VAL A 84 -8.50 -4.40 1.67
CA VAL A 84 -7.81 -3.13 1.43
C VAL A 84 -6.31 -3.35 1.56
N LEU A 85 -5.57 -3.17 0.48
CA LEU A 85 -4.11 -3.13 0.47
C LEU A 85 -3.64 -1.70 0.24
N LEU A 86 -2.86 -1.18 1.18
CA LEU A 86 -2.11 0.06 1.02
C LEU A 86 -0.73 -0.26 0.46
N TYR A 87 -0.25 0.53 -0.48
CA TYR A 87 1.02 0.29 -1.15
C TYR A 87 1.79 1.57 -1.41
N ASN A 88 3.10 1.45 -1.58
CA ASN A 88 3.97 2.55 -1.99
C ASN A 88 4.04 2.61 -3.51
N GLY A 89 3.78 3.77 -4.09
CA GLY A 89 3.94 4.05 -5.51
C GLY A 89 5.00 5.10 -5.74
N LYS A 90 5.94 4.85 -6.66
CA LYS A 90 6.93 5.83 -7.09
C LYS A 90 6.58 6.41 -8.44
N ASN A 91 6.60 7.74 -8.54
CA ASN A 91 6.43 8.42 -9.80
C ASN A 91 7.70 8.32 -10.67
N GLN A 92 7.55 8.19 -11.98
CA GLN A 92 8.67 8.22 -12.92
C GLN A 92 9.37 9.58 -12.91
N THR A 93 10.66 9.59 -13.24
CA THR A 93 11.40 10.82 -13.51
C THR A 93 11.27 11.26 -14.97
N ASN A 94 10.98 10.33 -15.88
CA ASN A 94 10.77 10.60 -17.29
C ASN A 94 9.43 11.28 -17.55
N ASP A 95 9.44 12.47 -18.13
CA ASP A 95 8.26 13.30 -18.38
C ASP A 95 7.17 12.66 -19.26
N SER A 96 7.53 11.76 -20.15
CA SER A 96 6.54 11.05 -20.99
C SER A 96 5.79 9.92 -20.26
N LYS A 97 6.32 9.48 -19.12
CA LYS A 97 5.79 8.32 -18.36
C LYS A 97 5.27 8.69 -16.97
N ARG A 98 5.71 9.82 -16.40
CA ARG A 98 5.30 10.25 -15.06
C ARG A 98 3.90 10.86 -15.04
N ASP A 99 3.30 10.86 -13.88
CA ASP A 99 2.15 11.71 -13.55
C ASP A 99 2.64 13.15 -13.30
N LYS A 100 2.25 14.07 -14.16
CA LYS A 100 2.70 15.47 -14.08
C LYS A 100 2.06 16.26 -12.93
N ARG A 101 1.03 15.70 -12.28
CA ARG A 101 0.39 16.30 -11.09
C ARG A 101 1.26 16.21 -9.85
N PHE A 102 2.25 15.31 -9.85
CA PHE A 102 3.13 15.04 -8.70
C PHE A 102 4.59 15.21 -9.07
N THR A 103 5.42 15.46 -8.05
CA THR A 103 6.88 15.59 -8.24
C THR A 103 7.46 14.34 -8.90
N ALA A 104 8.39 14.55 -9.85
CA ALA A 104 9.14 13.46 -10.46
C ALA A 104 9.94 12.72 -9.39
N GLY A 105 9.93 11.39 -9.40
CA GLY A 105 10.64 10.56 -8.41
C GLY A 105 9.96 10.43 -7.05
N ALA A 106 8.91 11.21 -6.76
CA ALA A 106 8.25 11.18 -5.47
C ALA A 106 7.62 9.80 -5.16
N TYR A 107 7.73 9.40 -3.89
CA TYR A 107 6.99 8.27 -3.33
C TYR A 107 5.69 8.75 -2.68
N CYS A 108 4.59 8.12 -3.07
CA CYS A 108 3.25 8.40 -2.56
C CYS A 108 2.54 7.10 -2.20
N ALA A 109 1.58 7.17 -1.30
CA ALA A 109 0.82 5.99 -0.91
C ALA A 109 -0.46 5.82 -1.74
N GLY A 110 -0.63 4.63 -2.30
CA GLY A 110 -1.80 4.20 -3.03
C GLY A 110 -2.63 3.17 -2.28
N GLN A 111 -3.81 2.90 -2.79
CA GLN A 111 -4.74 1.94 -2.23
C GLN A 111 -5.40 1.12 -3.33
N ILE A 112 -5.54 -0.17 -3.10
CA ILE A 112 -6.42 -1.06 -3.88
C ILE A 112 -7.42 -1.74 -2.96
N LEU A 113 -8.54 -2.15 -3.56
CA LEU A 113 -9.50 -3.08 -3.01
C LEU A 113 -9.46 -4.35 -3.84
N THR A 114 -9.27 -5.50 -3.20
CA THR A 114 -9.35 -6.81 -3.86
C THR A 114 -10.56 -7.60 -3.36
N ASP A 115 -10.95 -8.59 -4.15
CA ASP A 115 -12.06 -9.47 -3.80
C ASP A 115 -11.70 -10.32 -2.56
N PRO A 116 -12.60 -10.44 -1.56
CA PRO A 116 -12.30 -11.17 -0.33
C PRO A 116 -12.22 -12.68 -0.52
N LYS A 117 -12.78 -13.23 -1.61
CA LYS A 117 -12.73 -14.66 -1.94
C LYS A 117 -11.68 -14.96 -3.02
N GLU A 118 -11.43 -14.01 -3.89
CA GLU A 118 -10.40 -14.07 -4.94
C GLU A 118 -9.36 -12.96 -4.72
N PRO A 119 -8.46 -13.05 -3.72
CA PRO A 119 -7.59 -11.93 -3.30
C PRO A 119 -6.64 -11.41 -4.39
N MET A 120 -6.43 -12.18 -5.44
CA MET A 120 -5.67 -11.76 -6.63
C MET A 120 -6.44 -10.80 -7.53
N LYS A 121 -7.78 -10.75 -7.41
CA LYS A 121 -8.67 -9.95 -8.26
C LYS A 121 -8.83 -8.55 -7.70
N VAL A 122 -8.28 -7.57 -8.40
CA VAL A 122 -8.42 -6.15 -8.05
C VAL A 122 -9.80 -5.67 -8.49
N LEU A 123 -10.60 -5.17 -7.54
CA LEU A 123 -11.91 -4.58 -7.76
C LEU A 123 -11.80 -3.07 -8.04
N GLN A 124 -10.91 -2.39 -7.30
CA GLN A 124 -10.69 -0.94 -7.42
C GLN A 124 -9.23 -0.60 -7.15
N ARG A 125 -8.73 0.45 -7.79
CA ARG A 125 -7.42 1.05 -7.55
C ARG A 125 -7.52 2.56 -7.69
N LEU A 126 -7.03 3.31 -6.70
CA LEU A 126 -7.05 4.77 -6.75
C LEU A 126 -6.18 5.30 -7.91
N ASP A 127 -6.67 6.32 -8.60
CA ASP A 127 -5.95 7.01 -9.68
C ASP A 127 -5.06 8.13 -9.16
N VAL A 128 -5.27 8.55 -7.91
CA VAL A 128 -4.47 9.53 -7.20
C VAL A 128 -4.05 8.93 -5.85
N PRO A 129 -2.89 9.33 -5.31
CA PRO A 129 -2.47 8.83 -4.01
C PRO A 129 -3.39 9.37 -2.91
N PHE A 130 -3.72 8.56 -1.92
CA PHE A 130 -4.45 9.05 -0.74
C PHE A 130 -3.53 9.78 0.26
N PHE A 131 -2.21 9.56 0.16
CA PHE A 131 -1.22 10.20 1.00
C PHE A 131 0.04 10.52 0.19
N ARG A 132 0.55 11.76 0.32
CA ARG A 132 1.65 12.27 -0.51
C ARG A 132 2.54 13.21 0.30
N PRO A 133 3.79 13.45 -0.11
CA PRO A 133 4.67 14.41 0.56
C PRO A 133 4.12 15.84 0.49
N MET A 134 3.85 16.43 1.66
CA MET A 134 3.38 17.80 1.78
C MET A 134 4.25 18.62 2.74
N ALA A 135 4.63 18.05 3.88
CA ALA A 135 5.45 18.72 4.89
C ALA A 135 6.92 18.85 4.44
N SER A 136 7.62 19.83 4.98
CA SER A 136 9.03 20.07 4.62
C SER A 136 9.93 18.88 4.94
N PHE A 137 9.70 18.20 6.06
CA PHE A 137 10.49 17.05 6.47
C PHE A 137 10.24 15.80 5.60
N GLU A 138 9.16 15.76 4.83
CA GLU A 138 8.88 14.72 3.84
C GLU A 138 9.59 14.95 2.50
N LYS A 139 10.20 16.14 2.34
CA LYS A 139 10.88 16.61 1.12
C LYS A 139 12.34 17.00 1.36
N SER A 140 12.84 16.78 2.56
CA SER A 140 14.20 17.12 2.96
C SER A 140 14.87 15.94 3.65
N GLY A 141 16.01 15.51 3.12
CA GLY A 141 16.74 14.34 3.59
C GLY A 141 17.43 13.63 2.44
N GLN A 142 17.54 12.33 2.49
CA GLN A 142 18.19 11.55 1.45
C GLN A 142 17.42 11.58 0.12
N TYR A 143 16.07 11.62 0.16
CA TYR A 143 15.20 11.72 -1.01
C TYR A 143 14.52 13.09 -1.06
N VAL A 144 15.11 14.02 -1.80
CA VAL A 144 14.62 15.40 -1.94
C VAL A 144 13.41 15.54 -2.86
N ASP A 145 13.11 14.50 -3.67
CA ASP A 145 11.94 14.48 -4.56
C ASP A 145 10.61 14.35 -3.78
N GLY A 146 10.71 14.06 -2.49
CA GLY A 146 9.59 13.85 -1.59
C GLY A 146 9.26 12.36 -1.42
N THR A 147 9.17 11.94 -0.15
CA THR A 147 8.87 10.54 0.18
C THR A 147 7.98 10.47 1.39
N VAL A 148 6.84 9.80 1.21
CA VAL A 148 6.05 9.18 2.26
C VAL A 148 6.02 7.68 1.97
N PHE A 149 6.82 6.91 2.71
CA PHE A 149 6.98 5.47 2.51
C PHE A 149 6.26 4.74 3.64
N ILE A 150 5.05 4.25 3.36
CA ILE A 150 4.17 3.66 4.38
C ILE A 150 4.60 2.23 4.72
N GLU A 151 4.75 1.93 6.03
CA GLU A 151 5.28 0.66 6.51
C GLU A 151 4.41 0.00 7.58
N GLY A 152 3.87 0.77 8.50
CA GLY A 152 3.11 0.26 9.63
C GLY A 152 1.70 0.82 9.69
N LEU A 153 0.71 -0.03 9.93
CA LEU A 153 -0.66 0.38 10.18
C LEU A 153 -1.20 -0.35 11.40
N VAL A 154 -1.62 0.40 12.41
CA VAL A 154 -2.13 -0.14 13.67
C VAL A 154 -3.48 0.46 14.00
N PHE A 155 -4.45 -0.39 14.33
CA PHE A 155 -5.71 0.02 14.93
C PHE A 155 -5.60 -0.02 16.46
N PHE A 156 -5.71 1.14 17.11
CA PHE A 156 -5.61 1.26 18.56
C PHE A 156 -6.53 2.36 19.09
N LYS A 157 -7.28 2.08 20.15
CA LYS A 157 -8.22 3.02 20.77
C LYS A 157 -9.16 3.68 19.75
N ASN A 158 -9.73 2.87 18.84
CA ASN A 158 -10.65 3.28 17.78
C ASN A 158 -10.06 4.28 16.77
N LYS A 159 -8.74 4.32 16.62
CA LYS A 159 -8.03 5.14 15.65
C LYS A 159 -7.04 4.31 14.86
N TRP A 160 -6.73 4.75 13.65
CA TRP A 160 -5.68 4.19 12.83
C TRP A 160 -4.42 5.03 12.93
N TYR A 161 -3.29 4.38 13.11
CA TYR A 161 -1.97 4.97 13.15
C TYR A 161 -1.17 4.43 11.98
N LEU A 162 -0.89 5.27 10.99
CA LEU A 162 -0.10 4.94 9.81
C LEU A 162 1.32 5.48 10.03
N TYR A 163 2.27 4.58 10.25
CA TYR A 163 3.68 4.90 10.38
C TYR A 163 4.34 4.89 9.00
N TYR A 164 5.15 5.90 8.72
CA TYR A 164 5.79 6.06 7.42
C TYR A 164 7.17 6.69 7.52
N GLY A 165 8.06 6.31 6.58
CA GLY A 165 9.35 6.95 6.37
C GLY A 165 9.19 8.27 5.61
N CYS A 166 9.93 9.29 6.05
CA CYS A 166 9.95 10.62 5.46
C CYS A 166 11.32 10.89 4.85
N ALA A 167 11.40 11.01 3.50
CA ALA A 167 12.61 11.32 2.75
C ALA A 167 13.84 10.45 3.15
N ASP A 168 13.61 9.20 3.54
CA ASP A 168 14.60 8.23 4.05
C ASP A 168 15.45 8.76 5.23
N SER A 169 14.91 9.67 6.02
CA SER A 169 15.68 10.32 7.08
C SER A 169 14.97 10.35 8.43
N GLN A 170 13.66 10.24 8.43
CA GLN A 170 12.83 10.30 9.64
C GLN A 170 11.67 9.31 9.55
N VAL A 171 11.07 9.00 10.69
CA VAL A 171 9.81 8.26 10.80
C VAL A 171 8.75 9.18 11.39
N SER A 172 7.58 9.17 10.78
CA SER A 172 6.42 9.92 11.25
C SER A 172 5.18 9.03 11.37
N VAL A 173 4.12 9.59 11.95
CA VAL A 173 2.83 8.92 12.08
C VAL A 173 1.70 9.84 11.64
N ALA A 174 0.85 9.34 10.75
CA ALA A 174 -0.43 9.96 10.43
C ALA A 174 -1.54 9.24 11.21
N ILE A 175 -2.47 10.01 11.78
CA ILE A 175 -3.54 9.46 12.61
C ILE A 175 -4.88 9.74 11.94
N TYR A 176 -5.63 8.67 11.67
CA TYR A 176 -7.01 8.75 11.23
C TYR A 176 -7.96 8.39 12.38
N ASP A 177 -8.84 9.34 12.72
CA ASP A 177 -9.87 9.19 13.75
C ASP A 177 -11.25 9.14 13.06
N PRO A 178 -11.88 7.96 12.94
CA PRO A 178 -13.20 7.84 12.29
C PRO A 178 -14.30 8.67 12.95
N ALA A 179 -14.14 9.05 14.22
CA ALA A 179 -15.11 9.89 14.93
C ALA A 179 -15.00 11.38 14.56
N LYS A 180 -13.89 11.77 13.93
CA LYS A 180 -13.69 13.15 13.47
C LYS A 180 -14.04 13.24 11.99
N LYS A 181 -14.95 14.15 11.63
CA LYS A 181 -15.13 14.53 10.24
C LYS A 181 -13.86 15.24 9.78
N THR A 182 -13.05 14.57 9.00
CA THR A 182 -11.95 15.22 8.29
C THR A 182 -12.57 16.07 7.18
N PRO A 183 -12.28 17.38 7.08
CA PRO A 183 -12.60 18.12 5.86
C PRO A 183 -11.93 17.35 4.72
N GLY A 184 -12.71 16.95 3.71
CA GLY A 184 -12.14 16.27 2.55
C GLY A 184 -11.04 17.17 1.99
N ASP A 185 -9.82 16.67 1.91
CA ASP A 185 -8.77 17.33 1.14
C ASP A 185 -9.29 17.41 -0.30
N GLN A 186 -9.72 18.60 -0.68
CA GLN A 186 -10.05 18.87 -2.08
C GLN A 186 -8.72 18.80 -2.82
N ILE A 187 -8.53 17.70 -3.53
CA ILE A 187 -7.42 17.59 -4.49
C ILE A 187 -7.69 18.70 -5.51
N PRO A 188 -6.75 19.66 -5.68
CA PRO A 188 -6.90 20.64 -6.76
C PRO A 188 -7.02 19.90 -8.09
N ASN A 189 -8.04 20.21 -8.87
CA ASN A 189 -8.23 19.72 -10.23
C ASN A 189 -7.06 20.11 -11.13
#